data_78edd317873f594fe9c390de9a91ec01
#
_entry.id   78edd317873f594fe9c390de9a91ec01
#
_cell.length_a   1.000
_cell.length_b   1.000
_cell.length_c   1.000
_cell.angle_alpha   90.00
_cell.angle_beta   90.00
_cell.angle_gamma   90.00
#
_symmetry.space_group_name_H-M   'P 1'
#
loop_
_entity.id
_entity.type
_entity.pdbx_description
1 polymer ?
#
loop_
_entity_poly.entity_id
_entity_poly.type
_entity_poly.pdbx_seq_one_letter_code
_entity_poly.pdbx_strand_id
1 'polypeptide(L)'
;MPHSHGLDPNDPSGRRAFLGKLAATAAAGAAGLTLTSALDPEVLSAATIGAAPDAEHWLDNLKAKHKQLVDAYEPNDGWPLGFSHTFLATQSAAAPGNSVIVLRHFAMPLALDHSLWARYKIGEAFKVTDPATKQPAVKNPFYKPAKGVLLADDMSIDRLIARGAFIGACNIALNVLSGMLASNAGVSKEAAAKEWTAGIIPGITILPSGTWGVNRAQEKGCTYCTGGG
;
A
#
# COMPACT_ATOMS: atom_id res chain seq x y z
N MET A 1 -33.02 31.21 16.40
CA MET A 1 -31.69 31.18 15.75
C MET A 1 -30.77 30.43 16.65
N PRO A 2 -30.26 29.23 16.28
CA PRO A 2 -29.31 28.48 17.10
C PRO A 2 -27.90 28.95 16.78
N HIS A 3 -27.15 29.26 17.82
CA HIS A 3 -25.75 29.70 17.76
C HIS A 3 -24.85 28.55 17.32
N SER A 4 -24.04 28.82 16.29
CA SER A 4 -22.93 27.94 15.86
C SER A 4 -21.81 28.01 16.90
N HIS A 5 -21.57 26.92 17.64
CA HIS A 5 -20.34 26.76 18.43
C HIS A 5 -19.17 26.50 17.48
N GLY A 6 -18.41 27.55 17.16
CA GLY A 6 -17.10 27.42 16.56
C GLY A 6 -16.15 26.73 17.53
N LEU A 7 -15.40 25.73 17.04
CA LEU A 7 -14.33 25.10 17.82
C LEU A 7 -13.19 26.10 18.05
N ASP A 8 -12.93 26.45 19.29
CA ASP A 8 -11.77 27.27 19.69
C ASP A 8 -10.48 26.45 19.46
N PRO A 9 -9.59 26.88 18.55
CA PRO A 9 -8.36 26.14 18.26
C PRO A 9 -7.36 26.10 19.44
N ASN A 10 -7.60 26.88 20.51
CA ASN A 10 -6.75 26.93 21.69
C ASN A 10 -7.34 26.23 22.92
N ASP A 11 -8.48 25.54 22.81
CA ASP A 11 -9.05 24.78 23.90
C ASP A 11 -8.24 23.49 24.19
N PRO A 12 -7.50 23.42 25.30
CA PRO A 12 -6.73 22.21 25.65
C PRO A 12 -7.60 21.00 25.99
N SER A 13 -8.89 21.19 26.27
CA SER A 13 -9.82 20.09 26.52
C SER A 13 -10.22 19.38 25.22
N GLY A 14 -10.32 20.09 24.11
CA GLY A 14 -10.60 19.54 22.80
C GLY A 14 -9.50 18.61 22.29
N ARG A 15 -8.23 18.98 22.50
CA ARG A 15 -7.08 18.16 22.11
C ARG A 15 -6.97 16.87 22.94
N ARG A 16 -7.21 16.93 24.27
CA ARG A 16 -7.24 15.75 25.13
C ARG A 16 -8.40 14.83 24.82
N ALA A 17 -9.59 15.37 24.54
CA ALA A 17 -10.76 14.61 24.14
C ALA A 17 -10.57 13.94 22.76
N PHE A 18 -9.90 14.62 21.82
CA PHE A 18 -9.57 14.04 20.51
C PHE A 18 -8.56 12.89 20.64
N LEU A 19 -7.48 13.07 21.42
CA LEU A 19 -6.50 12.01 21.68
C LEU A 19 -7.10 10.85 22.48
N GLY A 20 -8.03 11.14 23.42
CA GLY A 20 -8.77 10.11 24.14
C GLY A 20 -9.74 9.33 23.27
N LYS A 21 -10.37 9.96 22.28
CA LYS A 21 -11.22 9.27 21.28
C LYS A 21 -10.40 8.41 20.32
N LEU A 22 -9.20 8.85 19.91
CA LEU A 22 -8.25 8.04 19.14
C LEU A 22 -7.79 6.80 19.92
N ALA A 23 -7.54 6.93 21.21
CA ALA A 23 -7.18 5.80 22.07
C ALA A 23 -8.38 4.85 22.32
N ALA A 24 -9.61 5.38 22.43
CA ALA A 24 -10.81 4.57 22.66
C ALA A 24 -11.29 3.81 21.42
N THR A 25 -11.10 4.36 20.21
CA THR A 25 -11.37 3.64 18.94
C THR A 25 -10.37 2.50 18.70
N ALA A 26 -9.15 2.59 19.24
CA ALA A 26 -8.19 1.49 19.23
C ALA A 26 -8.59 0.33 20.17
N ALA A 27 -9.41 0.60 21.20
CA ALA A 27 -9.84 -0.41 22.20
C ALA A 27 -11.12 -1.17 21.81
N ALA A 28 -11.92 -0.68 20.85
CA ALA A 28 -13.22 -1.26 20.49
C ALA A 28 -13.19 -2.24 19.33
N GLY A 29 -12.03 -2.45 18.69
CA GLY A 29 -11.82 -3.44 17.61
C GLY A 29 -11.11 -4.67 18.16
N ALA A 30 -11.83 -5.57 18.82
CA ALA A 30 -11.28 -6.86 19.25
C ALA A 30 -10.64 -7.61 18.09
N ALA A 31 -9.33 -7.87 18.16
CA ALA A 31 -8.40 -8.42 17.18
C ALA A 31 -7.79 -7.41 16.17
N GLY A 32 -7.88 -6.11 16.41
CA GLY A 32 -7.14 -5.11 15.63
C GLY A 32 -5.66 -5.13 16.00
N LEU A 33 -4.82 -5.34 15.00
CA LEU A 33 -3.38 -5.10 15.09
C LEU A 33 -3.15 -3.68 15.63
N THR A 34 -2.77 -3.54 16.89
CA THR A 34 -2.47 -2.23 17.47
C THR A 34 -1.10 -1.78 16.95
N LEU A 35 -1.09 -0.80 16.08
CA LEU A 35 0.12 -0.17 15.52
C LEU A 35 1.09 0.39 16.59
N THR A 36 0.63 0.58 17.82
CA THR A 36 1.41 1.17 18.92
C THR A 36 2.59 0.30 19.37
N SER A 37 2.52 -1.03 19.17
CA SER A 37 3.65 -1.94 19.45
C SER A 37 4.58 -2.21 18.26
N ALA A 38 4.20 -1.74 17.07
CA ALA A 38 4.98 -1.93 15.84
C ALA A 38 5.93 -0.76 15.52
N LEU A 39 5.83 0.35 16.26
CA LEU A 39 6.72 1.51 16.13
C LEU A 39 7.92 1.38 17.08
N ASP A 40 8.55 0.21 17.11
CA ASP A 40 9.84 0.06 17.75
C ASP A 40 10.86 0.95 17.02
N PRO A 41 11.54 1.88 17.72
CA PRO A 41 12.55 2.74 17.10
C PRO A 41 13.65 1.97 16.36
N GLU A 42 13.96 0.74 16.79
CA GLU A 42 14.91 -0.13 16.10
C GLU A 42 14.37 -0.61 14.75
N VAL A 43 13.06 -0.90 14.64
CA VAL A 43 12.42 -1.30 13.37
C VAL A 43 12.39 -0.13 12.39
N LEU A 44 12.11 1.09 12.87
CA LEU A 44 12.20 2.30 12.03
C LEU A 44 13.63 2.57 11.58
N SER A 45 14.62 2.37 12.44
CA SER A 45 16.04 2.56 12.14
C SER A 45 16.58 1.49 11.18
N ALA A 46 16.21 0.22 11.39
CA ALA A 46 16.62 -0.88 10.52
C ALA A 46 15.97 -0.78 9.11
N ALA A 47 14.74 -0.28 9.02
CA ALA A 47 14.05 -0.08 7.75
C ALA A 47 14.73 0.97 6.83
N THR A 48 15.51 1.88 7.42
CA THR A 48 16.29 2.89 6.66
C THR A 48 17.49 2.28 5.94
N ILE A 49 17.94 1.07 6.36
CA ILE A 49 19.18 0.45 5.89
C ILE A 49 18.97 -0.39 4.60
N GLY A 50 17.75 -0.68 4.23
CA GLY A 50 17.42 -1.61 3.14
C GLY A 50 16.82 -0.97 1.89
N ALA A 51 17.10 0.30 1.61
CA ALA A 51 16.71 0.89 0.34
C ALA A 51 17.39 0.13 -0.81
N ALA A 52 16.61 -0.35 -1.78
CA ALA A 52 17.19 -0.93 -2.99
C ALA A 52 18.14 0.10 -3.60
N PRO A 53 19.37 -0.28 -3.99
CA PRO A 53 20.34 0.64 -4.58
C PRO A 53 19.78 1.43 -5.78
N ASP A 54 18.80 0.86 -6.48
CA ASP A 54 18.20 1.42 -7.68
C ASP A 54 16.93 2.25 -7.44
N ALA A 55 16.55 2.49 -6.18
CA ALA A 55 15.31 3.22 -5.88
C ALA A 55 15.31 4.65 -6.46
N GLU A 56 16.44 5.34 -6.53
CA GLU A 56 16.53 6.68 -7.13
C GLU A 56 16.20 6.68 -8.63
N HIS A 57 16.42 5.56 -9.32
CA HIS A 57 16.23 5.41 -10.77
C HIS A 57 14.87 4.84 -11.16
N TRP A 58 14.02 4.46 -10.21
CA TRP A 58 12.75 3.77 -10.49
C TRP A 58 11.79 4.55 -11.39
N LEU A 59 11.92 5.88 -11.44
CA LEU A 59 11.09 6.78 -12.26
C LEU A 59 11.83 7.40 -13.44
N ASP A 60 13.02 6.95 -13.82
CA ASP A 60 13.78 7.55 -14.91
C ASP A 60 13.09 7.42 -16.27
N ASN A 61 12.26 6.40 -16.43
CA ASN A 61 11.45 6.18 -17.63
C ASN A 61 10.05 6.80 -17.59
N LEU A 62 9.74 7.62 -16.58
CA LEU A 62 8.48 8.34 -16.42
C LEU A 62 8.44 9.57 -17.34
N LYS A 63 8.19 9.36 -18.66
CA LYS A 63 8.38 10.38 -19.71
C LYS A 63 7.08 10.91 -20.33
N ALA A 64 5.93 10.29 -20.06
CA ALA A 64 4.67 10.72 -20.66
C ALA A 64 4.29 12.14 -20.24
N LYS A 65 3.52 12.83 -21.11
CA LYS A 65 3.00 14.18 -20.81
C LYS A 65 2.09 14.19 -19.60
N HIS A 66 1.19 13.21 -19.52
CA HIS A 66 0.25 13.07 -18.41
C HIS A 66 0.76 12.02 -17.43
N LYS A 67 0.89 12.38 -16.18
CA LYS A 67 1.43 11.52 -15.13
C LYS A 67 0.54 11.57 -13.90
N GLN A 68 0.12 10.41 -13.41
CA GLN A 68 -0.66 10.33 -12.20
C GLN A 68 0.02 9.43 -11.18
N LEU A 69 0.12 9.92 -9.95
CA LEU A 69 0.46 9.13 -8.76
C LEU A 69 -0.83 8.68 -8.10
N VAL A 70 -0.94 7.37 -7.85
CA VAL A 70 -1.95 6.77 -6.98
C VAL A 70 -1.26 6.40 -5.65
N ASP A 71 -1.62 7.10 -4.59
CA ASP A 71 -1.10 6.87 -3.24
C ASP A 71 -1.98 5.85 -2.52
N ALA A 72 -1.53 4.60 -2.50
CA ALA A 72 -2.24 3.47 -1.92
C ALA A 72 -1.69 3.17 -0.52
N TYR A 73 -2.46 3.46 0.54
CA TYR A 73 -2.07 3.12 1.90
C TYR A 73 -2.94 2.01 2.53
N GLU A 74 -4.03 1.62 1.86
CA GLU A 74 -4.84 0.44 2.19
C GLU A 74 -5.15 -0.37 0.93
N PRO A 75 -5.44 -1.69 1.06
CA PRO A 75 -5.81 -2.53 -0.09
C PRO A 75 -7.08 -2.03 -0.79
N ASN A 76 -8.07 -1.54 -0.03
CA ASN A 76 -9.30 -0.93 -0.51
C ASN A 76 -9.91 -1.69 -1.70
N ASP A 77 -10.11 -3.00 -1.55
CA ASP A 77 -10.66 -3.91 -2.58
C ASP A 77 -9.99 -3.80 -3.96
N GLY A 78 -8.74 -3.31 -4.02
CA GLY A 78 -7.98 -3.13 -5.26
C GLY A 78 -8.29 -1.82 -5.99
N TRP A 79 -9.07 -0.91 -5.41
CA TRP A 79 -9.37 0.39 -6.03
C TRP A 79 -8.14 1.20 -6.43
N PRO A 80 -7.01 1.19 -5.68
CA PRO A 80 -5.79 1.87 -6.15
C PRO A 80 -5.32 1.39 -7.52
N LEU A 81 -5.46 0.09 -7.80
CA LEU A 81 -5.14 -0.50 -9.11
C LEU A 81 -6.20 -0.09 -10.15
N GLY A 82 -7.47 -0.07 -9.75
CA GLY A 82 -8.59 0.40 -10.59
C GLY A 82 -8.43 1.85 -11.02
N PHE A 83 -8.00 2.75 -10.13
CA PHE A 83 -7.74 4.16 -10.48
C PHE A 83 -6.58 4.31 -11.46
N SER A 84 -5.50 3.55 -11.27
CA SER A 84 -4.38 3.48 -12.22
C SER A 84 -4.86 2.95 -13.59
N HIS A 85 -5.63 1.86 -13.60
CA HIS A 85 -6.20 1.29 -14.82
C HIS A 85 -7.07 2.32 -15.57
N THR A 86 -8.01 2.97 -14.86
CA THR A 86 -8.93 3.94 -15.44
C THR A 86 -8.19 5.14 -16.01
N PHE A 87 -7.20 5.67 -15.28
CA PHE A 87 -6.36 6.74 -15.78
C PHE A 87 -5.67 6.33 -17.09
N LEU A 88 -5.00 5.17 -17.13
CA LEU A 88 -4.30 4.70 -18.32
C LEU A 88 -5.26 4.38 -19.49
N ALA A 89 -6.48 3.91 -19.20
CA ALA A 89 -7.47 3.60 -20.22
C ALA A 89 -8.07 4.84 -20.90
N THR A 90 -8.04 5.99 -20.22
CA THR A 90 -8.56 7.26 -20.76
C THR A 90 -7.52 8.05 -21.54
N GLN A 91 -6.26 7.60 -21.58
CA GLN A 91 -5.21 8.25 -22.38
C GLN A 91 -5.29 7.82 -23.84
N SER A 92 -4.90 8.72 -24.74
CA SER A 92 -4.82 8.44 -26.16
C SER A 92 -3.37 8.19 -26.61
N ALA A 93 -3.19 7.59 -27.79
CA ALA A 93 -1.86 7.41 -28.37
C ALA A 93 -1.16 8.76 -28.64
N ALA A 94 -1.92 9.82 -28.95
CA ALA A 94 -1.39 11.17 -29.16
C ALA A 94 -1.01 11.88 -27.86
N ALA A 95 -1.58 11.46 -26.71
CA ALA A 95 -1.31 12.01 -25.40
C ALA A 95 -1.20 10.88 -24.36
N PRO A 96 -0.09 10.12 -24.40
CA PRO A 96 0.10 8.97 -23.51
C PRO A 96 0.22 9.40 -22.04
N GLY A 97 -0.20 8.53 -21.14
CA GLY A 97 -0.06 8.71 -19.70
C GLY A 97 0.91 7.69 -19.09
N ASN A 98 1.54 8.08 -18.00
CA ASN A 98 2.19 7.15 -17.09
C ASN A 98 1.47 7.15 -15.75
N SER A 99 1.24 5.97 -15.18
CA SER A 99 0.74 5.81 -13.83
C SER A 99 1.83 5.33 -12.91
N VAL A 100 1.89 5.93 -11.73
CA VAL A 100 2.76 5.54 -10.62
C VAL A 100 1.85 5.08 -9.47
N ILE A 101 2.12 3.94 -8.88
CA ILE A 101 1.39 3.44 -7.71
C ILE A 101 2.40 3.27 -6.58
N VAL A 102 2.13 3.88 -5.43
CA VAL A 102 2.93 3.69 -4.23
C VAL A 102 2.14 2.86 -3.22
N LEU A 103 2.54 1.60 -3.05
CA LEU A 103 1.97 0.67 -2.08
C LEU A 103 2.68 0.87 -0.75
N ARG A 104 2.01 1.54 0.19
CA ARG A 104 2.55 1.83 1.53
C ARG A 104 1.56 1.43 2.61
N HIS A 105 2.00 1.45 3.87
CA HIS A 105 1.15 1.08 5.00
C HIS A 105 0.48 -0.28 4.75
N PHE A 106 -0.82 -0.44 4.94
CA PHE A 106 -1.54 -1.70 4.76
C PHE A 106 -1.77 -2.11 3.30
N ALA A 107 -1.50 -1.23 2.32
CA ALA A 107 -1.50 -1.62 0.90
C ALA A 107 -0.21 -2.35 0.48
N MET A 108 0.87 -2.28 1.29
CA MET A 108 2.14 -2.93 0.95
C MET A 108 2.00 -4.42 0.60
N PRO A 109 1.16 -5.24 1.29
CA PRO A 109 1.00 -6.66 0.95
C PRO A 109 0.49 -6.94 -0.47
N LEU A 110 -0.12 -5.97 -1.16
CA LEU A 110 -0.48 -6.12 -2.58
C LEU A 110 0.75 -6.33 -3.46
N ALA A 111 1.95 -5.90 -3.00
CA ALA A 111 3.20 -6.11 -3.70
C ALA A 111 3.73 -7.54 -3.62
N LEU A 112 3.14 -8.42 -2.80
CA LEU A 112 3.62 -9.76 -2.54
C LEU A 112 2.99 -10.79 -3.47
N ASP A 113 3.79 -11.75 -3.93
CA ASP A 113 3.31 -12.87 -4.74
C ASP A 113 2.39 -13.82 -3.96
N HIS A 114 1.84 -14.82 -4.65
CA HIS A 114 0.88 -15.75 -4.07
C HIS A 114 1.43 -16.59 -2.91
N SER A 115 2.74 -16.89 -2.90
CA SER A 115 3.34 -17.87 -1.98
C SER A 115 3.25 -17.46 -0.51
N LEU A 116 3.22 -16.15 -0.24
CA LEU A 116 3.22 -15.61 1.11
C LEU A 116 1.82 -15.48 1.72
N TRP A 117 0.79 -15.38 0.91
CA TRP A 117 -0.56 -15.03 1.37
C TRP A 117 -1.17 -16.03 2.35
N ALA A 118 -1.15 -17.32 2.01
CA ALA A 118 -1.63 -18.36 2.91
C ALA A 118 -0.72 -18.54 4.13
N ARG A 119 0.60 -18.52 3.90
CA ARG A 119 1.62 -18.75 4.92
C ARG A 119 1.56 -17.72 6.06
N TYR A 120 1.39 -16.45 5.72
CA TYR A 120 1.32 -15.34 6.67
C TYR A 120 -0.11 -14.93 7.02
N LYS A 121 -1.14 -15.62 6.49
CA LYS A 121 -2.57 -15.27 6.66
C LYS A 121 -2.86 -13.81 6.29
N ILE A 122 -2.28 -13.35 5.17
CA ILE A 122 -2.33 -11.95 4.74
C ILE A 122 -3.77 -11.50 4.50
N GLY A 123 -4.59 -12.30 3.81
CA GLY A 123 -5.99 -11.95 3.55
C GLY A 123 -6.81 -11.76 4.82
N GLU A 124 -6.59 -12.59 5.84
CA GLU A 124 -7.25 -12.46 7.14
C GLU A 124 -6.77 -11.20 7.89
N ALA A 125 -5.45 -11.00 7.96
CA ALA A 125 -4.84 -9.90 8.70
C ALA A 125 -5.21 -8.51 8.15
N PHE A 126 -5.26 -8.37 6.83
CA PHE A 126 -5.55 -7.09 6.14
C PHE A 126 -6.97 -7.03 5.56
N LYS A 127 -7.84 -7.98 5.92
CA LYS A 127 -9.25 -8.03 5.47
C LYS A 127 -9.41 -8.02 3.96
N VAL A 128 -8.46 -8.63 3.25
CA VAL A 128 -8.53 -8.78 1.80
C VAL A 128 -9.33 -10.04 1.48
N THR A 129 -10.45 -9.85 0.83
CA THR A 129 -11.36 -10.93 0.43
C THR A 129 -11.03 -11.41 -0.98
N ASP A 130 -11.00 -12.71 -1.18
CA ASP A 130 -10.95 -13.30 -2.52
C ASP A 130 -12.27 -13.04 -3.25
N PRO A 131 -12.27 -12.34 -4.40
CA PRO A 131 -13.50 -11.98 -5.10
C PRO A 131 -14.32 -13.19 -5.56
N ALA A 132 -13.69 -14.35 -5.81
CA ALA A 132 -14.37 -15.55 -6.28
C ALA A 132 -15.00 -16.34 -5.12
N THR A 133 -14.27 -16.51 -4.01
CA THR A 133 -14.70 -17.38 -2.90
C THR A 133 -15.43 -16.63 -1.80
N LYS A 134 -15.27 -15.29 -1.74
CA LYS A 134 -15.77 -14.41 -0.66
C LYS A 134 -15.19 -14.76 0.72
N GLN A 135 -14.09 -15.49 0.76
CA GLN A 135 -13.34 -15.82 1.97
C GLN A 135 -12.06 -14.96 2.05
N PRO A 136 -11.40 -14.89 3.21
CA PRO A 136 -10.08 -14.27 3.30
C PRO A 136 -9.13 -14.84 2.26
N ALA A 137 -8.46 -13.96 1.50
CA ALA A 137 -7.65 -14.37 0.37
C ALA A 137 -6.41 -15.18 0.82
N VAL A 138 -6.25 -16.36 0.27
CA VAL A 138 -5.06 -17.23 0.47
C VAL A 138 -4.03 -17.11 -0.65
N LYS A 139 -4.31 -16.26 -1.63
CA LYS A 139 -3.43 -15.83 -2.72
C LYS A 139 -3.66 -14.36 -2.97
N ASN A 140 -2.69 -13.66 -3.57
CA ASN A 140 -2.90 -12.28 -3.98
C ASN A 140 -4.02 -12.22 -5.05
N PRO A 141 -5.21 -11.70 -4.73
CA PRO A 141 -6.32 -11.72 -5.68
C PRO A 141 -6.16 -10.70 -6.82
N PHE A 142 -5.16 -9.81 -6.72
CA PHE A 142 -4.88 -8.76 -7.70
C PHE A 142 -3.65 -9.05 -8.57
N TYR A 143 -2.97 -10.17 -8.36
CA TYR A 143 -1.83 -10.59 -9.15
C TYR A 143 -2.17 -11.85 -9.94
N LYS A 144 -2.16 -11.77 -11.27
CA LYS A 144 -2.52 -12.86 -12.20
C LYS A 144 -3.84 -13.57 -11.82
N PRO A 145 -4.93 -12.83 -11.57
CA PRO A 145 -6.23 -13.45 -11.31
C PRO A 145 -6.74 -14.20 -12.54
N ALA A 146 -7.68 -15.11 -12.34
CA ALA A 146 -8.44 -15.67 -13.45
C ALA A 146 -9.26 -14.56 -14.15
N LYS A 147 -9.50 -14.74 -15.44
CA LYS A 147 -10.29 -13.79 -16.24
C LYS A 147 -11.69 -13.59 -15.65
N GLY A 148 -12.14 -12.33 -15.59
CA GLY A 148 -13.45 -11.95 -15.09
C GLY A 148 -13.59 -11.97 -13.55
N VAL A 149 -12.50 -12.16 -12.81
CA VAL A 149 -12.51 -12.10 -11.34
C VAL A 149 -12.50 -10.66 -10.85
N LEU A 150 -11.73 -9.79 -11.48
CA LEU A 150 -11.70 -8.36 -11.17
C LEU A 150 -12.73 -7.59 -12.00
N LEU A 151 -13.07 -6.40 -11.56
CA LEU A 151 -13.98 -5.48 -12.27
C LEU A 151 -13.52 -5.23 -13.72
N ALA A 152 -12.20 -5.15 -13.95
CA ALA A 152 -11.59 -5.15 -15.26
C ALA A 152 -10.31 -6.01 -15.18
N ASP A 153 -10.13 -6.93 -16.12
CA ASP A 153 -8.95 -7.82 -16.13
C ASP A 153 -7.63 -7.04 -16.18
N ASP A 154 -7.62 -5.90 -16.89
CA ASP A 154 -6.45 -5.05 -17.09
C ASP A 154 -6.07 -4.20 -15.85
N MET A 155 -6.85 -4.25 -14.77
CA MET A 155 -6.48 -3.61 -13.50
C MET A 155 -5.58 -4.51 -12.63
N SER A 156 -5.30 -5.74 -13.03
CA SER A 156 -4.39 -6.61 -12.29
C SER A 156 -2.95 -6.09 -12.32
N ILE A 157 -2.19 -6.40 -11.27
CA ILE A 157 -0.81 -5.90 -11.08
C ILE A 157 0.08 -6.25 -12.26
N ASP A 158 0.04 -7.49 -12.73
CA ASP A 158 0.83 -7.96 -13.87
C ASP A 158 0.46 -7.23 -15.17
N ARG A 159 -0.82 -6.95 -15.38
CA ARG A 159 -1.29 -6.20 -16.56
C ARG A 159 -0.91 -4.73 -16.48
N LEU A 160 -1.02 -4.11 -15.30
CA LEU A 160 -0.58 -2.73 -15.10
C LEU A 160 0.93 -2.58 -15.33
N ILE A 161 1.76 -3.50 -14.82
CA ILE A 161 3.20 -3.53 -15.08
C ILE A 161 3.47 -3.68 -16.60
N ALA A 162 2.79 -4.62 -17.26
CA ALA A 162 2.93 -4.82 -18.71
C ALA A 162 2.53 -3.59 -19.54
N ARG A 163 1.64 -2.75 -19.03
CA ARG A 163 1.22 -1.46 -19.62
C ARG A 163 2.13 -0.29 -19.25
N GLY A 164 3.22 -0.55 -18.52
CA GLY A 164 4.20 0.46 -18.15
C GLY A 164 3.83 1.29 -16.92
N ALA A 165 2.97 0.78 -16.04
CA ALA A 165 2.78 1.38 -14.72
C ALA A 165 4.02 1.15 -13.84
N PHE A 166 4.42 2.19 -13.11
CA PHE A 166 5.51 2.16 -12.15
C PHE A 166 4.93 1.85 -10.76
N ILE A 167 5.29 0.71 -10.19
CA ILE A 167 4.78 0.31 -8.87
C ILE A 167 5.93 0.26 -7.88
N GLY A 168 5.79 0.99 -6.79
CA GLY A 168 6.75 1.03 -5.69
C GLY A 168 6.15 0.49 -4.40
N ALA A 169 6.90 -0.32 -3.65
CA ALA A 169 6.51 -0.90 -2.36
C ALA A 169 7.34 -0.31 -1.22
N CYS A 170 6.69 0.09 -0.14
CA CYS A 170 7.32 0.72 1.02
C CYS A 170 8.13 -0.29 1.84
N ASN A 171 9.46 -0.11 1.94
CA ASN A 171 10.34 -0.97 2.75
C ASN A 171 10.02 -0.90 4.26
N ILE A 172 9.68 0.28 4.77
CA ILE A 172 9.28 0.41 6.18
C ILE A 172 8.05 -0.44 6.46
N ALA A 173 7.00 -0.33 5.64
CA ALA A 173 5.80 -1.15 5.80
C ALA A 173 6.11 -2.65 5.62
N LEU A 174 6.98 -3.04 4.68
CA LEU A 174 7.41 -4.41 4.49
C LEU A 174 7.98 -4.99 5.80
N ASN A 175 8.95 -4.29 6.40
CA ASN A 175 9.61 -4.77 7.62
C ASN A 175 8.67 -4.81 8.82
N VAL A 176 7.85 -3.77 9.01
CA VAL A 176 6.88 -3.70 10.11
C VAL A 176 5.84 -4.82 9.99
N LEU A 177 5.19 -4.95 8.83
CA LEU A 177 4.08 -5.87 8.63
C LEU A 177 4.55 -7.33 8.60
N SER A 178 5.69 -7.63 7.98
CA SER A 178 6.26 -8.97 8.02
C SER A 178 6.60 -9.40 9.44
N GLY A 179 7.19 -8.49 10.24
CA GLY A 179 7.49 -8.73 11.65
C GLY A 179 6.24 -8.98 12.49
N MET A 180 5.15 -8.24 12.22
CA MET A 180 3.85 -8.44 12.89
C MET A 180 3.25 -9.82 12.58
N LEU A 181 3.40 -10.33 11.37
CA LEU A 181 2.84 -11.61 10.93
C LEU A 181 3.81 -12.79 11.03
N ALA A 182 5.04 -12.59 11.52
CA ALA A 182 6.07 -13.62 11.61
C ALA A 182 5.60 -14.88 12.37
N SER A 183 4.84 -14.69 13.47
CA SER A 183 4.28 -15.78 14.27
C SER A 183 3.30 -16.65 13.49
N ASN A 184 2.55 -16.10 12.52
CA ASN A 184 1.63 -16.87 11.68
C ASN A 184 2.37 -17.91 10.83
N ALA A 185 3.60 -17.59 10.44
CA ALA A 185 4.47 -18.47 9.66
C ALA A 185 5.43 -19.30 10.52
N GLY A 186 5.47 -19.08 11.84
CA GLY A 186 6.37 -19.78 12.76
C GLY A 186 7.86 -19.40 12.56
N VAL A 187 8.15 -18.17 12.17
CA VAL A 187 9.52 -17.69 11.90
C VAL A 187 9.87 -16.46 12.72
N SER A 188 11.16 -16.09 12.76
CA SER A 188 11.60 -14.82 13.35
C SER A 188 11.17 -13.62 12.49
N LYS A 189 11.18 -12.42 13.07
CA LYS A 189 10.88 -11.16 12.34
C LYS A 189 11.84 -10.93 11.16
N GLU A 190 13.12 -11.22 11.36
CA GLU A 190 14.17 -11.09 10.36
C GLU A 190 13.97 -12.10 9.20
N ALA A 191 13.62 -13.33 9.52
CA ALA A 191 13.30 -14.34 8.51
C ALA A 191 12.05 -13.94 7.71
N ALA A 192 11.01 -13.44 8.39
CA ALA A 192 9.81 -12.95 7.74
C ALA A 192 10.10 -11.78 6.78
N ALA A 193 10.90 -10.79 7.21
CA ALA A 193 11.30 -9.68 6.36
C ALA A 193 12.07 -10.14 5.12
N LYS A 194 12.97 -11.11 5.27
CA LYS A 194 13.72 -11.71 4.17
C LYS A 194 12.81 -12.47 3.19
N GLU A 195 11.85 -13.26 3.71
CA GLU A 195 10.87 -13.96 2.87
C GLU A 195 9.97 -12.97 2.11
N TRP A 196 9.49 -11.92 2.77
CA TRP A 196 8.66 -10.91 2.13
C TRP A 196 9.42 -10.13 1.06
N THR A 197 10.69 -9.78 1.33
CA THR A 197 11.56 -9.14 0.33
C THR A 197 11.74 -10.02 -0.91
N ALA A 198 11.97 -11.31 -0.73
CA ALA A 198 12.13 -12.27 -1.81
C ALA A 198 10.81 -12.53 -2.58
N GLY A 199 9.66 -12.35 -1.92
CA GLY A 199 8.33 -12.53 -2.50
C GLY A 199 7.73 -11.27 -3.13
N ILE A 200 8.50 -10.21 -3.31
CA ILE A 200 8.03 -9.04 -4.08
C ILE A 200 7.80 -9.43 -5.53
N ILE A 201 6.65 -9.07 -6.05
CA ILE A 201 6.25 -9.32 -7.44
C ILE A 201 7.28 -8.70 -8.39
N PRO A 202 7.81 -9.45 -9.39
CA PRO A 202 8.74 -8.91 -10.38
C PRO A 202 8.16 -7.68 -11.10
N GLY A 203 8.96 -6.61 -11.19
CA GLY A 203 8.56 -5.33 -11.76
C GLY A 203 8.05 -4.31 -10.72
N ILE A 204 7.94 -4.69 -9.46
CA ILE A 204 7.70 -3.77 -8.35
C ILE A 204 9.04 -3.40 -7.70
N THR A 205 9.28 -2.10 -7.52
CA THR A 205 10.51 -1.59 -6.88
C THR A 205 10.31 -1.42 -5.38
N ILE A 206 11.25 -1.90 -4.57
CA ILE A 206 11.25 -1.62 -3.13
C ILE A 206 11.79 -0.21 -2.93
N LEU A 207 10.97 0.66 -2.33
CA LEU A 207 11.29 2.06 -2.04
C LEU A 207 11.79 2.22 -0.60
N PRO A 208 12.67 3.17 -0.30
CA PRO A 208 13.12 3.45 1.08
C PRO A 208 11.93 3.61 2.04
N SER A 209 10.96 4.42 1.64
CA SER A 209 9.66 4.53 2.32
C SER A 209 8.56 4.89 1.32
N GLY A 210 7.30 4.68 1.70
CA GLY A 210 6.18 5.07 0.85
C GLY A 210 6.07 6.57 0.68
N THR A 211 6.32 7.35 1.75
CA THR A 211 6.30 8.82 1.69
C THR A 211 7.41 9.38 0.81
N TRP A 212 8.59 8.74 0.81
CA TRP A 212 9.66 9.06 -0.13
C TRP A 212 9.20 8.82 -1.58
N GLY A 213 8.58 7.69 -1.86
CA GLY A 213 8.07 7.38 -3.21
C GLY A 213 7.01 8.36 -3.69
N VAL A 214 6.09 8.77 -2.80
CA VAL A 214 5.09 9.81 -3.08
C VAL A 214 5.77 11.14 -3.43
N ASN A 215 6.76 11.55 -2.63
CA ASN A 215 7.52 12.78 -2.90
C ASN A 215 8.23 12.72 -4.25
N ARG A 216 8.98 11.64 -4.54
CA ARG A 216 9.71 11.48 -5.81
C ARG A 216 8.79 11.48 -7.03
N ALA A 217 7.62 10.85 -6.94
CA ALA A 217 6.65 10.87 -8.03
C ALA A 217 6.10 12.30 -8.28
N GLN A 218 5.84 13.07 -7.23
CA GLN A 218 5.40 14.46 -7.36
C GLN A 218 6.49 15.36 -7.91
N GLU A 219 7.75 15.21 -7.50
CA GLU A 219 8.90 15.93 -8.06
C GLU A 219 9.12 15.64 -9.56
N LYS A 220 8.75 14.42 -10.02
CA LYS A 220 8.74 14.06 -11.45
C LYS A 220 7.50 14.58 -12.21
N GLY A 221 6.65 15.39 -11.55
CA GLY A 221 5.49 16.06 -12.15
C GLY A 221 4.22 15.20 -12.20
N CYS A 222 4.09 14.18 -11.35
CA CYS A 222 2.84 13.45 -11.21
C CYS A 222 1.78 14.30 -10.48
N THR A 223 0.56 14.29 -10.99
CA THR A 223 -0.61 14.74 -10.23
C THR A 223 -0.99 13.69 -9.19
N TYR A 224 -1.45 14.14 -8.03
CA TYR A 224 -1.80 13.26 -6.92
C TYR A 224 -3.24 12.73 -7.04
N CYS A 225 -3.40 11.45 -6.82
CA CYS A 225 -4.68 10.78 -6.63
C CYS A 225 -4.58 9.90 -5.36
N THR A 226 -5.54 10.07 -4.43
CA THR A 226 -5.62 9.12 -3.31
C THR A 226 -6.04 7.74 -3.82
N GLY A 227 -5.44 6.69 -3.28
CA GLY A 227 -5.83 5.31 -3.58
C GLY A 227 -7.14 4.87 -2.92
N GLY A 228 -7.82 5.79 -2.29
CA GLY A 228 -9.02 5.56 -1.51
C GLY A 228 -8.74 5.37 -0.03
N GLY A 229 -9.76 5.56 0.80
CA GLY A 229 -9.80 5.45 2.25
C GLY A 229 -11.24 5.51 2.71
#